data_3dbd376be93b6f3222e367550d1d03f3
#
_entry.id   3dbd376be93b6f3222e367550d1d03f3
#
_cell.length_a   1.000
_cell.length_b   1.000
_cell.length_c   1.000
_cell.angle_alpha   90.00
_cell.angle_beta   90.00
_cell.angle_gamma   90.00
#
_symmetry.space_group_name_H-M   'P 1'
#
loop_
_entity.id
_entity.type
_entity.pdbx_description
1 polymer ?
#
loop_
_entity_poly.entity_id
_entity_poly.type
_entity_poly.pdbx_seq_one_letter_code
_entity_poly.pdbx_strand_id
1 'polypeptide(L)'
;MKKINDLLYQLHLTDQMITQLFEKQLGISLTRYQILQFLLQQSPCNQIAVQEKLQIDQAALTRHLKILESEGYVSRKRNPANQREVLVELTQEAKNQLLVSPPKHHLRVKEQMESILSTAEQKELTTLLTKLVSGLEKIEF
;
A
#
# COMPACT_ATOMS: atom_id res chain seq x y z
N MET A 1 19.32 13.08 21.39
CA MET A 1 19.88 11.97 20.56
C MET A 1 19.21 10.64 20.88
N LYS A 2 19.21 10.25 22.15
CA LYS A 2 18.57 9.01 22.61
C LYS A 2 17.10 8.90 22.18
N LYS A 3 16.31 9.98 22.35
CA LYS A 3 14.87 9.99 22.03
C LYS A 3 14.56 9.76 20.56
N ILE A 4 15.33 10.36 19.65
CA ILE A 4 15.11 10.14 18.21
C ILE A 4 15.52 8.72 17.82
N ASN A 5 16.57 8.18 18.38
CA ASN A 5 16.99 6.81 18.11
C ASN A 5 15.94 5.80 18.57
N ASP A 6 15.32 6.02 19.73
CA ASP A 6 14.23 5.18 20.21
C ASP A 6 13.02 5.23 19.28
N LEU A 7 12.67 6.42 18.81
CA LEU A 7 11.60 6.59 17.84
C LEU A 7 11.89 5.86 16.53
N LEU A 8 13.10 6.03 15.99
CA LEU A 8 13.50 5.37 14.75
C LEU A 8 13.48 3.86 14.88
N TYR A 9 13.94 3.34 16.03
CA TYR A 9 13.86 1.90 16.31
C TYR A 9 12.43 1.39 16.34
N GLN A 10 11.54 2.12 17.01
CA GLN A 10 10.12 1.73 17.09
C GLN A 10 9.45 1.75 15.73
N LEU A 11 9.75 2.73 14.89
CA LEU A 11 9.23 2.79 13.52
C LEU A 11 9.71 1.61 12.69
N HIS A 12 11.00 1.28 12.79
CA HIS A 12 11.58 0.14 12.08
C HIS A 12 10.95 -1.18 12.53
N LEU A 13 10.80 -1.37 13.84
CA LEU A 13 10.18 -2.56 14.40
C LEU A 13 8.71 -2.68 13.94
N THR A 14 7.98 -1.58 13.97
CA THR A 14 6.58 -1.54 13.53
C THR A 14 6.46 -1.96 12.07
N ASP A 15 7.32 -1.41 11.20
CA ASP A 15 7.34 -1.77 9.79
C ASP A 15 7.62 -3.26 9.59
N GLN A 16 8.61 -3.81 10.29
CA GLN A 16 8.93 -5.24 10.21
C GLN A 16 7.75 -6.11 10.64
N MET A 17 7.09 -5.76 11.73
CA MET A 17 5.97 -6.54 12.26
C MET A 17 4.76 -6.48 11.34
N ILE A 18 4.46 -5.32 10.77
CA ILE A 18 3.37 -5.18 9.80
C ILE A 18 3.68 -6.00 8.55
N THR A 19 4.90 -5.91 8.04
CA THR A 19 5.32 -6.67 6.85
C THR A 19 5.15 -8.17 7.07
N GLN A 20 5.61 -8.69 8.22
CA GLN A 20 5.48 -10.10 8.56
C GLN A 20 4.02 -10.52 8.70
N LEU A 21 3.19 -9.67 9.31
CA LEU A 21 1.77 -9.94 9.46
C LEU A 21 1.09 -10.13 8.11
N PHE A 22 1.34 -9.21 7.17
CA PHE A 22 0.76 -9.30 5.83
C PHE A 22 1.23 -10.54 5.09
N GLU A 23 2.52 -10.82 5.09
CA GLU A 23 3.07 -12.00 4.39
C GLU A 23 2.56 -13.32 4.96
N LYS A 24 2.52 -13.45 6.29
CA LYS A 24 2.15 -14.71 6.95
C LYS A 24 0.66 -14.93 7.07
N GLN A 25 -0.10 -13.87 7.35
CA GLN A 25 -1.53 -13.99 7.62
C GLN A 25 -2.41 -13.69 6.42
N LEU A 26 -2.01 -12.79 5.55
CA LEU A 26 -2.80 -12.36 4.40
C LEU A 26 -2.24 -12.89 3.07
N GLY A 27 -1.01 -13.43 3.07
CA GLY A 27 -0.39 -13.98 1.88
C GLY A 27 -0.06 -12.96 0.80
N ILE A 28 0.00 -11.68 1.15
CA ILE A 28 0.30 -10.61 0.21
C ILE A 28 1.27 -9.62 0.88
N SER A 29 2.18 -9.04 0.11
CA SER A 29 3.05 -8.01 0.66
C SER A 29 2.25 -6.74 0.97
N LEU A 30 2.69 -5.99 1.96
CA LEU A 30 2.05 -4.71 2.30
C LEU A 30 2.04 -3.77 1.10
N THR A 31 3.12 -3.71 0.32
CA THR A 31 3.21 -2.85 -0.86
C THR A 31 2.15 -3.23 -1.89
N ARG A 32 1.99 -4.50 -2.20
CA ARG A 32 0.96 -4.95 -3.15
C ARG A 32 -0.45 -4.67 -2.62
N TYR A 33 -0.66 -4.86 -1.32
CA TYR A 33 -1.93 -4.51 -0.70
C TYR A 33 -2.25 -3.02 -0.88
N GLN A 34 -1.26 -2.15 -0.66
CA GLN A 34 -1.43 -0.71 -0.84
C GLN A 34 -1.72 -0.33 -2.29
N ILE A 35 -1.08 -1.00 -3.24
CA ILE A 35 -1.36 -0.82 -4.66
C ILE A 35 -2.82 -1.15 -4.95
N LEU A 36 -3.31 -2.28 -4.45
CA LEU A 36 -4.70 -2.69 -4.65
C LEU A 36 -5.68 -1.70 -4.02
N GLN A 37 -5.39 -1.21 -2.83
CA GLN A 37 -6.25 -0.22 -2.16
C GLN A 37 -6.31 1.09 -2.92
N PHE A 38 -5.18 1.54 -3.47
CA PHE A 38 -5.15 2.74 -4.31
C PHE A 38 -5.99 2.53 -5.58
N LEU A 39 -5.86 1.38 -6.23
CA LEU A 39 -6.59 1.07 -7.45
C LEU A 39 -8.09 0.90 -7.23
N LEU A 40 -8.52 0.49 -6.04
CA LEU A 40 -9.95 0.45 -5.72
C LEU A 40 -10.62 1.81 -5.89
N GLN A 41 -9.89 2.88 -5.60
CA GLN A 41 -10.41 4.25 -5.66
C GLN A 41 -10.13 4.93 -6.99
N GLN A 42 -9.02 4.61 -7.63
CA GLN A 42 -8.50 5.36 -8.78
C GLN A 42 -8.45 4.60 -10.09
N SER A 43 -8.79 3.32 -10.10
CA SER A 43 -8.73 2.50 -11.31
C SER A 43 -9.87 2.87 -12.30
N PRO A 44 -9.62 2.96 -13.60
CA PRO A 44 -8.31 2.84 -14.24
C PRO A 44 -7.47 4.12 -14.08
N CYS A 45 -6.16 3.96 -13.95
CA CYS A 45 -5.25 5.10 -13.87
C CYS A 45 -3.92 4.73 -14.53
N ASN A 46 -3.08 5.73 -14.81
CA ASN A 46 -1.77 5.45 -15.35
C ASN A 46 -0.81 4.95 -14.27
N GLN A 47 0.21 4.22 -14.67
CA GLN A 47 1.18 3.63 -13.74
C GLN A 47 1.95 4.69 -12.95
N ILE A 48 2.17 5.87 -13.55
CA ILE A 48 2.86 6.98 -12.89
C ILE A 48 2.07 7.49 -11.69
N ALA A 49 0.74 7.53 -11.78
CA ALA A 49 -0.10 7.96 -10.67
C ALA A 49 0.08 7.06 -9.43
N VAL A 50 0.19 5.75 -9.64
CA VAL A 50 0.46 4.79 -8.55
C VAL A 50 1.84 5.04 -7.95
N GLN A 51 2.84 5.23 -8.81
CA GLN A 51 4.21 5.48 -8.41
C GLN A 51 4.34 6.73 -7.54
N GLU A 52 3.73 7.82 -7.96
CA GLU A 52 3.76 9.09 -7.24
C GLU A 52 3.04 9.00 -5.89
N LYS A 53 1.86 8.39 -5.87
CA LYS A 53 1.08 8.29 -4.64
C LYS A 53 1.79 7.45 -3.58
N LEU A 54 2.36 6.32 -3.98
CA LEU A 54 2.97 5.38 -3.04
C LEU A 54 4.46 5.62 -2.82
N GLN A 55 5.05 6.59 -3.51
CA GLN A 55 6.49 6.92 -3.37
C GLN A 55 7.35 5.68 -3.58
N ILE A 56 7.05 4.93 -4.63
CA ILE A 56 7.69 3.67 -4.94
C ILE A 56 8.54 3.81 -6.20
N ASP A 57 9.69 3.13 -6.22
CA ASP A 57 10.57 3.09 -7.38
C ASP A 57 9.88 2.43 -8.58
N GLN A 58 10.12 2.98 -9.79
CA GLN A 58 9.49 2.50 -11.02
C GLN A 58 9.75 1.01 -11.26
N ALA A 59 10.99 0.56 -11.08
CA ALA A 59 11.34 -0.84 -11.28
C ALA A 59 10.64 -1.75 -10.28
N ALA A 60 10.56 -1.32 -9.03
CA ALA A 60 9.86 -2.07 -7.97
C ALA A 60 8.36 -2.14 -8.27
N LEU A 61 7.75 -1.02 -8.66
CA LEU A 61 6.33 -1.00 -9.02
C LEU A 61 6.04 -1.93 -10.20
N THR A 62 6.88 -1.91 -11.23
CA THR A 62 6.73 -2.79 -12.39
C THR A 62 6.75 -4.26 -11.97
N ARG A 63 7.67 -4.64 -11.08
CA ARG A 63 7.72 -6.02 -10.54
C ARG A 63 6.44 -6.38 -9.78
N HIS A 64 5.97 -5.50 -8.92
CA HIS A 64 4.74 -5.74 -8.14
C HIS A 64 3.51 -5.86 -9.06
N LEU A 65 3.42 -5.02 -10.07
CA LEU A 65 2.30 -5.07 -11.03
C LEU A 65 2.33 -6.35 -11.87
N LYS A 66 3.52 -6.83 -12.25
CA LYS A 66 3.64 -8.12 -12.95
C LYS A 66 3.14 -9.27 -12.11
N ILE A 67 3.46 -9.28 -10.81
CA ILE A 67 2.97 -10.31 -9.88
C ILE A 67 1.45 -10.23 -9.77
N LEU A 68 0.91 -9.03 -9.55
CA LEU A 68 -0.54 -8.83 -9.43
C LEU A 68 -1.27 -9.20 -10.71
N GLU A 69 -0.67 -8.92 -11.87
CA GLU A 69 -1.23 -9.30 -13.16
C GLU A 69 -1.27 -10.82 -13.32
N SER A 70 -0.17 -11.50 -12.97
CA SER A 70 -0.11 -12.96 -13.03
C SER A 70 -1.09 -13.65 -12.09
N GLU A 71 -1.42 -13.00 -10.98
CA GLU A 71 -2.39 -13.50 -9.99
C GLU A 71 -3.84 -13.11 -10.33
N GLY A 72 -4.05 -12.36 -11.40
CA GLY A 72 -5.39 -12.00 -11.86
C GLY A 72 -6.01 -10.79 -11.17
N TYR A 73 -5.25 -10.03 -10.41
CA TYR A 73 -5.76 -8.85 -9.70
C TYR A 73 -5.82 -7.60 -10.57
N VAL A 74 -4.89 -7.43 -11.49
CA VAL A 74 -4.82 -6.24 -12.34
C VAL A 74 -4.63 -6.62 -13.79
N SER A 75 -5.04 -5.72 -14.69
CA SER A 75 -4.68 -5.76 -16.10
C SER A 75 -3.94 -4.47 -16.44
N ARG A 76 -3.02 -4.57 -17.39
CA ARG A 76 -2.25 -3.42 -17.86
C ARG A 76 -2.33 -3.35 -19.38
N LYS A 77 -2.47 -2.14 -19.90
CA LYS A 77 -2.47 -1.92 -21.35
C LYS A 77 -1.92 -0.53 -21.67
N ARG A 78 -1.42 -0.37 -22.87
CA ARG A 78 -1.03 0.96 -23.37
C ARG A 78 -2.27 1.82 -23.51
N ASN A 79 -2.15 3.10 -23.12
CA ASN A 79 -3.23 4.06 -23.28
C ASN A 79 -3.42 4.34 -24.80
N PRO A 80 -4.60 4.09 -25.38
CA PRO A 80 -4.84 4.35 -26.79
C PRO A 80 -4.64 5.81 -27.20
N ALA A 81 -4.89 6.74 -26.26
CA ALA A 81 -4.73 8.17 -26.49
C ALA A 81 -3.28 8.63 -26.32
N ASN A 82 -2.44 7.87 -25.61
CA ASN A 82 -1.03 8.18 -25.39
C ASN A 82 -0.24 6.88 -25.18
N GLN A 83 0.40 6.39 -26.25
CA GLN A 83 1.12 5.13 -26.26
C GLN A 83 2.28 5.06 -25.25
N ARG A 84 2.71 6.17 -24.68
CA ARG A 84 3.77 6.23 -23.68
C ARG A 84 3.28 5.88 -22.29
N GLU A 85 1.97 5.96 -22.07
CA GLU A 85 1.37 5.65 -20.77
C GLU A 85 0.89 4.21 -20.70
N VAL A 86 1.12 3.57 -19.55
CA VAL A 86 0.57 2.27 -19.23
C VAL A 86 -0.60 2.48 -18.26
N LEU A 87 -1.78 2.05 -18.67
CA LEU A 87 -2.97 2.10 -17.82
C LEU A 87 -3.04 0.82 -16.99
N VAL A 88 -3.34 0.99 -15.72
CA VAL A 88 -3.52 -0.10 -14.76
C VAL A 88 -4.97 -0.11 -14.31
N GLU A 89 -5.58 -1.28 -14.32
CA GLU A 89 -6.98 -1.44 -13.95
C GLU A 89 -7.16 -2.67 -13.08
N LEU A 90 -7.96 -2.54 -12.00
CA LEU A 90 -8.38 -3.72 -11.24
C LEU A 90 -9.32 -4.57 -12.07
N THR A 91 -9.14 -5.89 -12.00
CA THR A 91 -10.07 -6.82 -12.61
C THR A 91 -11.39 -6.84 -11.81
N GLN A 92 -12.47 -7.27 -12.43
CA GLN A 92 -13.74 -7.43 -11.74
C GLN A 92 -13.62 -8.46 -10.61
N GLU A 93 -12.87 -9.53 -10.85
CA GLU A 93 -12.61 -10.55 -9.84
C GLU A 93 -11.93 -9.97 -8.60
N ALA A 94 -10.92 -9.12 -8.81
CA ALA A 94 -10.23 -8.44 -7.70
C ALA A 94 -11.18 -7.54 -6.91
N LYS A 95 -12.02 -6.79 -7.60
CA LYS A 95 -13.02 -5.93 -6.95
C LYS A 95 -13.98 -6.75 -6.09
N ASN A 96 -14.41 -7.88 -6.58
CA ASN A 96 -15.29 -8.77 -5.83
C ASN A 96 -14.62 -9.31 -4.56
N GLN A 97 -13.37 -9.75 -4.66
CA GLN A 97 -12.62 -10.28 -3.52
C GLN A 97 -12.31 -9.20 -2.48
N LEU A 98 -12.07 -7.97 -2.91
CA LEU A 98 -11.68 -6.90 -2.00
C LEU A 98 -12.90 -6.20 -1.36
N LEU A 99 -14.02 -6.10 -2.06
CA LEU A 99 -15.18 -5.33 -1.61
C LEU A 99 -16.40 -6.18 -1.26
N VAL A 100 -16.73 -7.16 -2.12
CA VAL A 100 -18.00 -7.90 -1.99
C VAL A 100 -17.87 -9.09 -1.05
N SER A 101 -16.83 -9.88 -1.20
CA SER A 101 -16.64 -11.11 -0.42
C SER A 101 -15.18 -11.27 0.03
N PRO A 102 -14.67 -10.36 0.88
CA PRO A 102 -13.33 -10.54 1.40
C PRO A 102 -13.26 -11.79 2.28
N PRO A 103 -12.13 -12.53 2.28
CA PRO A 103 -11.98 -13.72 3.11
C PRO A 103 -12.19 -13.39 4.59
N LYS A 104 -12.92 -14.23 5.32
CA LYS A 104 -13.20 -14.03 6.75
C LYS A 104 -11.94 -13.86 7.59
N HIS A 105 -10.88 -14.59 7.25
CA HIS A 105 -9.60 -14.51 7.95
C HIS A 105 -8.99 -13.11 7.81
N HIS A 106 -9.07 -12.51 6.62
CA HIS A 106 -8.57 -11.16 6.38
C HIS A 106 -9.35 -10.13 7.20
N LEU A 107 -10.67 -10.29 7.31
CA LEU A 107 -11.50 -9.41 8.14
C LEU A 107 -11.12 -9.49 9.61
N ARG A 108 -10.85 -10.70 10.12
CA ARG A 108 -10.43 -10.88 11.51
C ARG A 108 -9.09 -10.19 11.80
N VAL A 109 -8.11 -10.38 10.91
CA VAL A 109 -6.80 -9.73 11.06
C VAL A 109 -6.95 -8.22 11.07
N LYS A 110 -7.77 -7.69 10.17
CA LYS A 110 -8.04 -6.25 10.10
C LYS A 110 -8.69 -5.73 11.39
N GLU A 111 -9.68 -6.44 11.90
CA GLU A 111 -10.33 -6.08 13.16
C GLU A 111 -9.35 -6.08 14.33
N GLN A 112 -8.48 -7.08 14.40
CA GLN A 112 -7.46 -7.16 15.44
C GLN A 112 -6.48 -5.99 15.35
N MET A 113 -6.04 -5.62 14.16
CA MET A 113 -5.18 -4.46 13.95
C MET A 113 -5.87 -3.16 14.35
N GLU A 114 -7.13 -2.99 13.97
CA GLU A 114 -7.91 -1.78 14.28
C GLU A 114 -8.20 -1.64 15.78
N SER A 115 -8.18 -2.73 16.53
CA SER A 115 -8.46 -2.71 17.98
C SER A 115 -7.26 -2.31 18.84
N ILE A 116 -6.05 -2.31 18.28
CA ILE A 116 -4.82 -2.01 19.04
C ILE A 116 -4.79 -0.55 19.48
N LEU A 117 -5.18 0.36 18.60
CA LEU A 117 -5.27 1.78 18.89
C LEU A 117 -6.71 2.26 18.74
N SER A 118 -7.11 3.20 19.58
CA SER A 118 -8.42 3.85 19.42
C SER A 118 -8.46 4.66 18.11
N THR A 119 -9.66 4.99 17.66
CA THR A 119 -9.84 5.84 16.46
C THR A 119 -9.11 7.17 16.60
N ALA A 120 -9.17 7.78 17.78
CA ALA A 120 -8.47 9.04 18.07
C ALA A 120 -6.95 8.88 18.00
N GLU A 121 -6.44 7.78 18.60
CA GLU A 121 -5.01 7.47 18.55
C GLU A 121 -4.51 7.19 17.16
N GLN A 122 -5.29 6.45 16.36
CA GLN A 122 -4.94 6.19 14.95
C GLN A 122 -4.83 7.50 14.16
N LYS A 123 -5.78 8.40 14.36
CA LYS A 123 -5.79 9.70 13.69
C LYS A 123 -4.59 10.55 14.09
N GLU A 124 -4.29 10.59 15.38
CA GLU A 124 -3.13 11.31 15.92
C GLU A 124 -1.82 10.77 15.36
N LEU A 125 -1.65 9.44 15.37
CA LEU A 125 -0.46 8.79 14.84
C LEU A 125 -0.31 9.07 13.33
N THR A 126 -1.39 8.98 12.57
CA THR A 126 -1.36 9.29 11.14
C THR A 126 -0.91 10.73 10.90
N THR A 127 -1.43 11.67 11.68
CA THR A 127 -1.03 13.08 11.57
C THR A 127 0.46 13.27 11.86
N LEU A 128 0.97 12.63 12.90
CA LEU A 128 2.38 12.72 13.28
C LEU A 128 3.29 12.07 12.23
N LEU A 129 2.92 10.91 11.71
CA LEU A 129 3.68 10.24 10.66
C LEU A 129 3.69 11.04 9.36
N THR A 130 2.57 11.65 8.99
CA THR A 130 2.48 12.52 7.82
C THR A 130 3.43 13.71 7.96
N LYS A 131 3.47 14.30 9.15
CA LYS A 131 4.39 15.41 9.45
C LYS A 131 5.84 14.96 9.37
N LEU A 132 6.15 13.77 9.88
CA LEU A 132 7.50 13.20 9.83
C LEU A 132 7.94 12.98 8.38
N VAL A 133 7.09 12.37 7.55
CA VAL A 133 7.38 12.15 6.13
C VAL A 133 7.64 13.47 5.41
N SER A 134 6.79 14.47 5.62
CA SER A 134 6.96 15.80 5.01
C SER A 134 8.29 16.43 5.40
N GLY A 135 8.67 16.30 6.66
CA GLY A 135 9.93 16.82 7.14
C GLY A 135 11.15 16.10 6.55
N LEU A 136 11.06 14.77 6.45
CA LEU A 136 12.14 13.97 5.88
C LEU A 136 12.38 14.28 4.40
N GLU A 137 11.32 14.56 3.65
CA GLU A 137 11.43 14.95 2.24
C GLU A 137 12.19 16.25 2.03
N LYS A 138 12.21 17.13 3.02
CA LYS A 138 12.87 18.43 2.97
C LYS A 138 14.33 18.41 3.41
N ILE A 139 14.80 17.29 3.95
CA ILE A 139 16.20 17.18 4.37
C ILE A 139 17.09 17.09 3.16
N GLU A 140 18.08 17.97 3.08
CA GLU A 140 19.08 18.00 2.01
C GLU A 140 20.36 17.29 2.49
N PHE A 141 20.98 16.57 1.56
CA PHE A 141 22.23 15.84 1.84
C PHE A 141 23.41 16.44 1.10
#